data_0a591d6346beac6d84153dc361a95165
#
_entry.id   0a591d6346beac6d84153dc361a95165
#
_cell.length_a   1.000
_cell.length_b   1.000
_cell.length_c   1.000
_cell.angle_alpha   90.00
_cell.angle_beta   90.00
_cell.angle_gamma   90.00
#
_symmetry.space_group_name_H-M   'P 1'
#
loop_
_entity.id
_entity.type
_entity.pdbx_description
1 polymer ?
#
loop_
_entity_poly.entity_id
_entity_poly.type
_entity_poly.pdbx_seq_one_letter_code
_entity_poly.pdbx_strand_id
1 'polypeptide(L)'
;MTQNRISRRQWLKQAAGFLALVPAASATLEAALFRRGALLTDPQKTYLNLFPSDPTKYRFTLEQDVLLEEIERTSFGYFWEQAHPDTGLVKDRNLASGPDERNVASIAATGFGLTALCIAHQRGWQDPLQIVQRVKNTLRFAFTRLPHQHGFLWHFMNMGNGQRAFQSEVSSIDTAIFLCGALACRAYFDDAEIQDLAGRLYQRADWNWLVRGEKTIAMGWTPENGFLRTRWDSYSELMMLPLLALGSPTHPLPPEIWDAWARPNFEFDNIRYIGAHAPLFVHQYSHAWFDFRNVRDRHADYFTNSIIATKVHKIWCLELASQFPDYTDDLWGITASDSPHGYVAWGGPPQMGPIDGSVVPCATGGSLPFMPEETMRVLQTVREKYGARAWQRYGYVDAFNPLTNWYSQDVLGIDAGITLLMAENARSGFVWDHFMKNPEVQHGMSHAGFHAVEASEAHPRPIPEFKSAATNRN
;
A
#
# COMPACT_ATOMS: atom_id res chain seq x y z
N MET A 1 -31.20 -9.72 6.26
CA MET A 1 -30.37 -9.57 7.46
C MET A 1 -29.15 -8.74 7.06
N THR A 2 -29.11 -7.47 7.44
CA THR A 2 -28.05 -6.52 7.10
C THR A 2 -26.79 -6.87 7.88
N GLN A 3 -25.82 -7.50 7.23
CA GLN A 3 -24.48 -7.70 7.80
C GLN A 3 -23.79 -6.34 7.94
N ASN A 4 -23.52 -5.92 9.16
CA ASN A 4 -22.63 -4.80 9.48
C ASN A 4 -21.20 -5.16 9.03
N ARG A 5 -20.84 -4.81 7.81
CA ARG A 5 -19.46 -4.97 7.31
C ARG A 5 -18.61 -3.84 7.88
N ILE A 6 -17.57 -4.20 8.62
CA ILE A 6 -16.60 -3.30 9.22
C ILE A 6 -15.79 -2.64 8.09
N SER A 7 -15.79 -1.31 8.01
CA SER A 7 -14.95 -0.55 7.07
C SER A 7 -13.52 -0.43 7.60
N ARG A 8 -12.53 -0.13 6.71
CA ARG A 8 -11.14 0.20 7.07
C ARG A 8 -11.08 1.24 8.22
N ARG A 9 -12.06 2.13 8.31
CA ARG A 9 -12.21 3.11 9.38
C ARG A 9 -12.57 2.49 10.74
N GLN A 10 -13.42 1.48 10.77
CA GLN A 10 -13.76 0.76 12.01
C GLN A 10 -12.54 0.00 12.50
N TRP A 11 -11.72 -0.50 11.57
CA TRP A 11 -10.45 -1.13 11.90
C TRP A 11 -9.44 -0.13 12.49
N LEU A 12 -9.23 1.04 11.89
CA LEU A 12 -8.37 2.09 12.45
C LEU A 12 -8.82 2.53 13.84
N LYS A 13 -10.12 2.51 14.11
CA LYS A 13 -10.67 2.76 15.45
C LYS A 13 -10.45 1.59 16.41
N GLN A 14 -10.48 0.35 15.93
CA GLN A 14 -10.24 -0.83 16.74
C GLN A 14 -8.74 -1.00 17.04
N ALA A 15 -7.85 -0.75 16.09
CA ALA A 15 -6.41 -0.73 16.32
C ALA A 15 -6.00 0.33 17.37
N ALA A 16 -6.64 1.50 17.36
CA ALA A 16 -6.43 2.51 18.39
C ALA A 16 -7.07 2.16 19.75
N GLY A 17 -8.11 1.30 19.78
CA GLY A 17 -8.80 0.84 20.99
C GLY A 17 -8.16 -0.37 21.67
N PHE A 18 -7.36 -1.19 20.96
CA PHE A 18 -6.71 -2.39 21.50
C PHE A 18 -5.53 -2.09 22.45
N LEU A 19 -5.02 -0.87 22.48
CA LEU A 19 -3.98 -0.45 23.41
C LEU A 19 -4.43 -0.34 24.89
N ALA A 20 -5.71 -0.56 25.21
CA ALA A 20 -6.25 -0.30 26.54
C ALA A 20 -6.62 -1.53 27.39
N LEU A 21 -6.58 -2.76 26.87
CA LEU A 21 -6.99 -3.95 27.65
C LEU A 21 -6.18 -5.21 27.29
N VAL A 22 -4.97 -5.33 27.84
CA VAL A 22 -4.29 -6.62 27.99
C VAL A 22 -4.21 -6.95 29.49
N PRO A 23 -4.85 -8.02 29.98
CA PRO A 23 -4.68 -8.45 31.37
C PRO A 23 -3.25 -9.04 31.57
N ALA A 24 -2.66 -8.75 32.70
CA ALA A 24 -1.30 -9.11 33.12
C ALA A 24 -1.04 -10.63 33.34
N ALA A 25 -1.65 -11.51 32.57
CA ALA A 25 -1.52 -12.97 32.75
C ALA A 25 -0.62 -13.67 31.71
N SER A 26 -0.03 -12.96 30.73
CA SER A 26 0.79 -13.58 29.67
C SER A 26 2.31 -13.53 29.89
N ALA A 27 2.79 -12.85 30.93
CA ALA A 27 4.23 -12.66 31.17
C ALA A 27 5.02 -13.94 31.54
N THR A 28 4.35 -15.04 31.84
CA THR A 28 5.00 -16.32 32.22
C THR A 28 5.19 -17.29 31.05
N LEU A 29 4.48 -17.12 29.93
CA LEU A 29 4.66 -17.96 28.74
C LEU A 29 5.77 -17.42 27.81
N GLU A 30 5.99 -16.11 27.80
CA GLU A 30 7.06 -15.47 27.02
C GLU A 30 8.46 -15.87 27.51
N ALA A 31 8.66 -16.09 28.82
CA ALA A 31 9.95 -16.46 29.38
C ALA A 31 10.41 -17.90 29.05
N ALA A 32 9.49 -18.77 28.62
CA ALA A 32 9.78 -20.19 28.31
C ALA A 32 10.26 -20.39 26.86
N LEU A 33 9.89 -19.51 25.93
CA LEU A 33 10.29 -19.59 24.51
C LEU A 33 11.66 -18.94 24.24
N PHE A 34 12.14 -18.06 25.12
CA PHE A 34 13.44 -17.38 24.99
C PHE A 34 14.68 -18.23 25.36
N ARG A 35 14.53 -19.52 25.70
CA ARG A 35 15.64 -20.42 26.06
C ARG A 35 15.92 -21.51 25.02
N ARG A 36 16.06 -21.16 23.74
CA ARG A 36 16.90 -21.92 22.84
C ARG A 36 18.07 -21.03 22.43
N GLY A 37 19.23 -21.32 23.02
CA GLY A 37 20.48 -20.61 22.74
C GLY A 37 20.83 -20.71 21.26
N ALA A 38 20.46 -19.71 20.50
CA ALA A 38 21.04 -19.46 19.20
C ALA A 38 22.46 -18.91 19.44
N LEU A 39 23.45 -19.56 18.90
CA LEU A 39 24.78 -19.01 18.72
C LEU A 39 24.63 -17.64 18.07
N LEU A 40 25.13 -16.58 18.73
CA LEU A 40 25.16 -15.23 18.20
C LEU A 40 25.90 -15.24 16.86
N THR A 41 25.14 -15.29 15.78
CA THR A 41 25.69 -15.12 14.43
C THR A 41 25.95 -13.65 14.20
N ASP A 42 27.10 -13.35 13.60
CA ASP A 42 27.48 -12.00 13.19
C ASP A 42 26.32 -11.33 12.44
N PRO A 43 25.80 -10.16 12.88
CA PRO A 43 24.69 -9.47 12.22
C PRO A 43 24.90 -9.26 10.71
N GLN A 44 26.16 -9.04 10.27
CA GLN A 44 26.49 -8.91 8.85
C GLN A 44 26.34 -10.23 8.10
N LYS A 45 26.71 -11.37 8.69
CA LYS A 45 26.52 -12.70 8.08
C LYS A 45 25.05 -13.09 7.99
N THR A 46 24.27 -12.76 9.01
CA THR A 46 22.82 -13.00 9.01
C THR A 46 22.15 -12.22 7.89
N TYR A 47 22.53 -10.96 7.69
CA TYR A 47 21.98 -10.13 6.63
C TYR A 47 22.33 -10.65 5.23
N LEU A 48 23.59 -10.99 4.98
CA LEU A 48 24.04 -11.55 3.68
C LEU A 48 23.36 -12.90 3.37
N ASN A 49 23.04 -13.70 4.38
CA ASN A 49 22.30 -14.94 4.20
C ASN A 49 20.82 -14.72 3.90
N LEU A 50 20.23 -13.61 4.38
CA LEU A 50 18.83 -13.25 4.11
C LEU A 50 18.63 -12.74 2.67
N PHE A 51 19.65 -12.09 2.10
CA PHE A 51 19.57 -11.44 0.80
C PHE A 51 20.74 -11.86 -0.09
N PRO A 52 20.73 -13.13 -0.57
CA PRO A 52 21.83 -13.65 -1.40
C PRO A 52 21.91 -12.97 -2.78
N SER A 53 20.85 -12.26 -3.19
CA SER A 53 20.81 -11.52 -4.47
C SER A 53 20.12 -10.17 -4.29
N ASP A 54 20.57 -9.18 -5.08
CA ASP A 54 19.94 -7.88 -5.17
C ASP A 54 18.62 -8.00 -5.97
N PRO A 55 17.44 -7.76 -5.35
CA PRO A 55 16.16 -7.93 -6.02
C PRO A 55 15.99 -7.01 -7.24
N THR A 56 16.67 -5.87 -7.28
CA THR A 56 16.60 -4.93 -8.41
C THR A 56 17.27 -5.48 -9.67
N LYS A 57 18.10 -6.49 -9.52
CA LYS A 57 18.80 -7.21 -10.63
C LYS A 57 18.08 -8.48 -11.06
N TYR A 58 16.99 -8.86 -10.38
CA TYR A 58 16.23 -10.04 -10.77
C TYR A 58 15.67 -9.87 -12.19
N ARG A 59 15.66 -10.98 -12.92
CA ARG A 59 15.08 -11.03 -14.27
C ARG A 59 14.09 -12.18 -14.32
N PHE A 60 12.86 -11.83 -14.59
CA PHE A 60 11.78 -12.83 -14.74
C PHE A 60 12.07 -13.74 -15.93
N THR A 61 11.79 -15.02 -15.78
CA THR A 61 11.78 -15.95 -16.90
C THR A 61 10.63 -15.60 -17.85
N LEU A 62 10.67 -16.14 -19.08
CA LEU A 62 9.58 -15.93 -20.03
C LEU A 62 8.22 -16.40 -19.47
N GLU A 63 8.19 -17.54 -18.77
CA GLU A 63 6.99 -18.08 -18.15
C GLU A 63 6.46 -17.17 -17.04
N GLN A 64 7.34 -16.66 -16.19
CA GLN A 64 6.99 -15.69 -15.14
C GLN A 64 6.47 -14.39 -15.74
N ASP A 65 7.09 -13.89 -16.81
CA ASP A 65 6.67 -12.66 -17.49
C ASP A 65 5.29 -12.81 -18.15
N VAL A 66 4.99 -13.99 -18.72
CA VAL A 66 3.66 -14.31 -19.24
C VAL A 66 2.61 -14.31 -18.13
N LEU A 67 2.92 -14.88 -16.97
CA LEU A 67 1.99 -14.85 -15.83
C LEU A 67 1.81 -13.41 -15.28
N LEU A 68 2.87 -12.62 -15.20
CA LEU A 68 2.77 -11.22 -14.78
C LEU A 68 1.91 -10.41 -15.75
N GLU A 69 2.06 -10.63 -17.07
CA GLU A 69 1.19 -10.00 -18.07
C GLU A 69 -0.29 -10.39 -17.88
N GLU A 70 -0.56 -11.67 -17.56
CA GLU A 70 -1.92 -12.13 -17.24
C GLU A 70 -2.46 -11.46 -15.97
N ILE A 71 -1.65 -11.39 -14.90
CA ILE A 71 -2.01 -10.74 -13.62
C ILE A 71 -2.33 -9.27 -13.84
N GLU A 72 -1.45 -8.55 -14.49
CA GLU A 72 -1.63 -7.11 -14.74
C GLU A 72 -2.85 -6.82 -15.61
N ARG A 73 -3.02 -7.57 -16.70
CA ARG A 73 -4.12 -7.39 -17.63
C ARG A 73 -5.48 -7.71 -17.02
N THR A 74 -5.58 -8.75 -16.20
CA THR A 74 -6.82 -9.09 -15.49
C THR A 74 -7.13 -8.08 -14.39
N SER A 75 -6.13 -7.62 -13.65
CA SER A 75 -6.28 -6.54 -12.67
C SER A 75 -6.69 -5.22 -13.35
N PHE A 76 -6.12 -4.89 -14.51
CA PHE A 76 -6.57 -3.75 -15.32
C PHE A 76 -8.04 -3.90 -15.73
N GLY A 77 -8.50 -5.12 -16.06
CA GLY A 77 -9.90 -5.40 -16.37
C GLY A 77 -10.85 -4.87 -15.29
N TYR A 78 -10.46 -4.94 -14.01
CA TYR A 78 -11.23 -4.35 -12.92
C TYR A 78 -11.39 -2.82 -13.10
N PHE A 79 -10.31 -2.09 -13.33
CA PHE A 79 -10.34 -0.64 -13.49
C PHE A 79 -11.04 -0.18 -14.76
N TRP A 80 -11.01 -1.01 -15.80
CA TRP A 80 -11.69 -0.70 -17.04
C TRP A 80 -13.20 -0.90 -16.96
N GLU A 81 -13.65 -2.00 -16.37
CA GLU A 81 -15.04 -2.41 -16.33
C GLU A 81 -15.81 -1.88 -15.12
N GLN A 82 -15.13 -1.70 -13.99
CA GLN A 82 -15.73 -1.27 -12.74
C GLN A 82 -15.53 0.23 -12.45
N ALA A 83 -15.12 1.01 -13.45
CA ALA A 83 -15.21 2.46 -13.44
C ALA A 83 -16.53 2.94 -14.07
N HIS A 84 -17.14 3.95 -13.47
CA HIS A 84 -18.32 4.57 -14.06
C HIS A 84 -17.97 5.30 -15.37
N PRO A 85 -18.71 5.09 -16.46
CA PRO A 85 -18.33 5.59 -17.79
C PRO A 85 -18.21 7.11 -17.87
N ASP A 86 -19.08 7.86 -17.18
CA ASP A 86 -19.11 9.32 -17.25
C ASP A 86 -18.23 9.99 -16.22
N THR A 87 -18.12 9.42 -15.02
CA THR A 87 -17.35 10.05 -13.90
C THR A 87 -15.93 9.51 -13.78
N GLY A 88 -15.66 8.31 -14.30
CA GLY A 88 -14.41 7.60 -14.16
C GLY A 88 -14.12 7.09 -12.73
N LEU A 89 -15.03 7.30 -11.79
CA LEU A 89 -14.87 6.80 -10.42
C LEU A 89 -14.91 5.27 -10.39
N VAL A 90 -13.92 4.67 -9.74
CA VAL A 90 -13.75 3.20 -9.66
C VAL A 90 -14.42 2.67 -8.40
N LYS A 91 -15.16 1.56 -8.54
CA LYS A 91 -15.74 0.84 -7.39
C LYS A 91 -14.68 0.51 -6.35
N ASP A 92 -15.07 0.58 -5.07
CA ASP A 92 -14.26 0.08 -3.96
C ASP A 92 -14.00 -1.42 -4.11
N ARG A 93 -15.06 -2.18 -4.34
CA ARG A 93 -15.04 -3.63 -4.52
C ARG A 93 -16.11 -4.10 -5.50
N ASN A 94 -15.86 -5.23 -6.11
CA ASN A 94 -16.82 -5.90 -6.98
C ASN A 94 -16.76 -7.41 -6.77
N LEU A 95 -17.89 -8.10 -7.04
CA LEU A 95 -17.84 -9.56 -7.09
C LEU A 95 -16.79 -10.03 -8.10
N ALA A 96 -15.98 -10.99 -7.69
CA ALA A 96 -14.97 -11.61 -8.55
C ALA A 96 -15.59 -12.28 -9.77
N SER A 97 -16.86 -12.69 -9.66
CA SER A 97 -17.67 -13.24 -10.77
C SER A 97 -19.13 -12.84 -10.63
N GLY A 98 -19.82 -12.75 -11.78
CA GLY A 98 -21.24 -12.40 -11.84
C GLY A 98 -21.52 -10.90 -11.77
N PRO A 99 -22.80 -10.51 -11.86
CA PRO A 99 -23.23 -9.13 -11.79
C PRO A 99 -23.17 -8.58 -10.38
N ASP A 100 -22.83 -7.30 -10.22
CA ASP A 100 -22.74 -6.60 -8.94
C ASP A 100 -23.39 -5.21 -9.04
N GLU A 101 -24.45 -5.00 -8.29
CA GLU A 101 -25.22 -3.76 -8.27
C GLU A 101 -24.65 -2.70 -7.30
N ARG A 102 -23.59 -3.01 -6.55
CA ARG A 102 -22.94 -2.04 -5.67
C ARG A 102 -22.42 -0.86 -6.50
N ASN A 103 -22.60 0.35 -5.98
CA ASN A 103 -22.29 1.60 -6.69
C ASN A 103 -21.39 2.55 -5.87
N VAL A 104 -20.68 2.03 -4.90
CA VAL A 104 -19.77 2.80 -4.06
C VAL A 104 -18.37 2.77 -4.66
N ALA A 105 -17.84 3.95 -4.96
CA ALA A 105 -16.46 4.15 -5.38
C ALA A 105 -15.55 4.42 -4.19
N SER A 106 -14.28 4.03 -4.34
CA SER A 106 -13.16 4.49 -3.51
C SER A 106 -12.30 5.48 -4.29
N ILE A 107 -11.94 6.60 -3.65
CA ILE A 107 -11.05 7.57 -4.30
C ILE A 107 -9.64 7.01 -4.46
N ALA A 108 -9.17 6.16 -3.54
CA ALA A 108 -7.91 5.44 -3.68
C ALA A 108 -7.94 4.47 -4.87
N ALA A 109 -9.00 3.64 -4.99
CA ALA A 109 -9.16 2.76 -6.15
C ALA A 109 -9.18 3.55 -7.48
N THR A 110 -9.77 4.76 -7.48
CA THR A 110 -9.75 5.65 -8.65
C THR A 110 -8.33 6.14 -8.97
N GLY A 111 -7.51 6.42 -7.96
CA GLY A 111 -6.10 6.79 -8.11
C GLY A 111 -5.24 5.65 -8.70
N PHE A 112 -5.40 4.43 -8.20
CA PHE A 112 -4.79 3.25 -8.79
C PHE A 112 -5.25 3.05 -10.24
N GLY A 113 -6.56 3.22 -10.51
CA GLY A 113 -7.14 3.11 -11.84
C GLY A 113 -6.57 4.11 -12.86
N LEU A 114 -6.31 5.35 -12.46
CA LEU A 114 -5.63 6.34 -13.31
C LEU A 114 -4.23 5.86 -13.74
N THR A 115 -3.44 5.32 -12.80
CA THR A 115 -2.13 4.75 -13.13
C THR A 115 -2.24 3.48 -13.97
N ALA A 116 -3.24 2.63 -13.69
CA ALA A 116 -3.52 1.43 -14.49
C ALA A 116 -3.87 1.78 -15.94
N LEU A 117 -4.54 2.92 -16.20
CA LEU A 117 -4.80 3.42 -17.56
C LEU A 117 -3.50 3.82 -18.28
N CYS A 118 -2.50 4.37 -17.59
CA CYS A 118 -1.18 4.66 -18.18
C CYS A 118 -0.49 3.35 -18.61
N ILE A 119 -0.47 2.35 -17.73
CA ILE A 119 0.11 1.03 -18.02
C ILE A 119 -0.61 0.37 -19.20
N ALA A 120 -1.94 0.35 -19.19
CA ALA A 120 -2.73 -0.23 -20.27
C ALA A 120 -2.51 0.44 -21.61
N HIS A 121 -2.34 1.77 -21.63
CA HIS A 121 -1.98 2.52 -22.83
C HIS A 121 -0.60 2.09 -23.34
N GLN A 122 0.40 2.02 -22.47
CA GLN A 122 1.76 1.57 -22.82
C GLN A 122 1.78 0.14 -23.34
N ARG A 123 0.98 -0.74 -22.75
CA ARG A 123 0.90 -2.18 -23.09
C ARG A 123 -0.03 -2.47 -24.27
N GLY A 124 -0.82 -1.50 -24.72
CA GLY A 124 -1.78 -1.69 -25.81
C GLY A 124 -2.97 -2.58 -25.48
N TRP A 125 -3.41 -2.63 -24.21
CA TRP A 125 -4.52 -3.49 -23.79
C TRP A 125 -5.90 -2.99 -24.21
N GLN A 126 -6.01 -1.70 -24.52
CA GLN A 126 -7.23 -1.04 -24.97
C GLN A 126 -6.92 0.01 -26.03
N ASP A 127 -7.96 0.46 -26.73
CA ASP A 127 -7.86 1.56 -27.69
C ASP A 127 -7.29 2.81 -27.04
N PRO A 128 -6.17 3.37 -27.55
CA PRO A 128 -5.48 4.50 -26.93
C PRO A 128 -6.37 5.73 -26.80
N LEU A 129 -7.26 6.01 -27.76
CA LEU A 129 -8.16 7.16 -27.72
C LEU A 129 -9.21 7.02 -26.62
N GLN A 130 -9.71 5.80 -26.42
CA GLN A 130 -10.66 5.51 -25.34
C GLN A 130 -10.00 5.68 -23.97
N ILE A 131 -8.74 5.24 -23.81
CA ILE A 131 -7.98 5.43 -22.59
C ILE A 131 -7.81 6.93 -22.28
N VAL A 132 -7.30 7.70 -23.24
CA VAL A 132 -7.13 9.15 -23.09
C VAL A 132 -8.45 9.83 -22.72
N GLN A 133 -9.55 9.47 -23.40
CA GLN A 133 -10.86 10.02 -23.08
C GLN A 133 -11.33 9.66 -21.67
N ARG A 134 -11.07 8.43 -21.22
CA ARG A 134 -11.39 7.99 -19.84
C ARG A 134 -10.61 8.79 -18.80
N VAL A 135 -9.30 8.99 -19.00
CA VAL A 135 -8.47 9.83 -18.13
C VAL A 135 -9.01 11.26 -18.06
N LYS A 136 -9.32 11.87 -19.22
CA LYS A 136 -9.90 13.22 -19.26
C LYS A 136 -11.24 13.31 -18.52
N ASN A 137 -12.14 12.36 -18.72
CA ASN A 137 -13.43 12.34 -18.04
C ASN A 137 -13.25 12.26 -16.52
N THR A 138 -12.36 11.37 -16.06
CA THR A 138 -12.08 11.19 -14.63
C THR A 138 -11.52 12.48 -14.01
N LEU A 139 -10.50 13.07 -14.61
CA LEU A 139 -9.87 14.28 -14.10
C LEU A 139 -10.82 15.49 -14.17
N ARG A 140 -11.60 15.64 -15.26
CA ARG A 140 -12.61 16.69 -15.41
C ARG A 140 -13.69 16.60 -14.32
N PHE A 141 -14.23 15.38 -14.12
CA PHE A 141 -15.24 15.15 -13.08
C PHE A 141 -14.68 15.48 -11.70
N ALA A 142 -13.49 14.98 -11.39
CA ALA A 142 -12.83 15.23 -10.11
C ALA A 142 -12.53 16.71 -9.87
N PHE A 143 -12.17 17.45 -10.91
CA PHE A 143 -11.87 18.87 -10.78
C PHE A 143 -13.13 19.74 -10.68
N THR A 144 -14.15 19.48 -11.52
CA THR A 144 -15.28 20.39 -11.70
C THR A 144 -16.52 20.03 -10.88
N ARG A 145 -16.70 18.76 -10.49
CA ARG A 145 -17.96 18.27 -9.94
C ARG A 145 -17.81 17.48 -8.64
N LEU A 146 -16.65 16.91 -8.36
CA LEU A 146 -16.48 16.09 -7.16
C LEU A 146 -16.44 16.98 -5.91
N PRO A 147 -17.33 16.74 -4.92
CA PRO A 147 -17.29 17.49 -3.67
C PRO A 147 -15.97 17.28 -2.93
N HIS A 148 -15.41 18.36 -2.41
CA HIS A 148 -14.14 18.32 -1.70
C HIS A 148 -14.14 19.30 -0.51
N GLN A 149 -13.23 19.06 0.44
CA GLN A 149 -12.93 19.98 1.52
C GLN A 149 -11.46 20.40 1.43
N HIS A 150 -11.19 21.66 1.15
CA HIS A 150 -9.81 22.17 0.96
C HIS A 150 -8.97 21.36 -0.04
N GLY A 151 -9.60 20.84 -1.10
CA GLY A 151 -8.94 19.99 -2.10
C GLY A 151 -8.89 18.50 -1.78
N PHE A 152 -9.20 18.10 -0.55
CA PHE A 152 -9.26 16.70 -0.13
C PHE A 152 -10.65 16.10 -0.36
N LEU A 153 -10.69 14.81 -0.69
CA LEU A 153 -11.85 14.10 -1.21
C LEU A 153 -12.40 13.09 -0.18
N TRP A 154 -13.67 12.73 -0.34
CA TRP A 154 -14.27 11.67 0.46
C TRP A 154 -13.59 10.33 0.19
N HIS A 155 -13.38 9.54 1.23
CA HIS A 155 -12.87 8.17 1.10
C HIS A 155 -13.79 7.33 0.19
N PHE A 156 -15.10 7.30 0.51
CA PHE A 156 -16.10 6.57 -0.26
C PHE A 156 -17.19 7.53 -0.77
N MET A 157 -17.65 7.25 -2.00
CA MET A 157 -18.65 8.07 -2.66
C MET A 157 -19.50 7.23 -3.62
N ASN A 158 -20.65 7.75 -4.00
CA ASN A 158 -21.46 7.18 -5.06
C ASN A 158 -20.76 7.40 -6.41
N MET A 159 -20.62 6.35 -7.20
CA MET A 159 -19.91 6.38 -8.49
C MET A 159 -20.50 7.36 -9.50
N GLY A 160 -21.85 7.49 -9.54
CA GLY A 160 -22.53 8.27 -10.58
C GLY A 160 -22.50 9.79 -10.31
N ASN A 161 -22.45 10.22 -9.06
CA ASN A 161 -22.58 11.64 -8.70
C ASN A 161 -21.51 12.18 -7.74
N GLY A 162 -20.64 11.34 -7.19
CA GLY A 162 -19.59 11.74 -6.25
C GLY A 162 -20.09 12.10 -4.84
N GLN A 163 -21.37 11.89 -4.52
CA GLN A 163 -21.88 12.15 -3.19
C GLN A 163 -21.29 11.20 -2.16
N ARG A 164 -20.98 11.72 -0.97
CA ARG A 164 -20.42 10.99 0.16
C ARG A 164 -21.22 9.72 0.46
N ALA A 165 -20.52 8.58 0.59
CA ALA A 165 -21.10 7.31 0.99
C ALA A 165 -20.64 6.91 2.41
N PHE A 166 -21.44 6.08 3.12
CA PHE A 166 -21.15 5.49 4.43
C PHE A 166 -20.78 6.50 5.53
N GLN A 167 -21.12 7.77 5.40
CA GLN A 167 -20.64 8.84 6.29
C GLN A 167 -19.10 8.83 6.43
N SER A 168 -18.40 8.44 5.36
CA SER A 168 -16.94 8.38 5.33
C SER A 168 -16.32 9.76 5.57
N GLU A 169 -15.09 9.80 6.03
CA GLU A 169 -14.30 11.02 6.15
C GLU A 169 -13.86 11.55 4.79
N VAL A 170 -13.52 12.82 4.74
CA VAL A 170 -12.54 13.34 3.82
C VAL A 170 -11.19 12.73 4.24
N SER A 171 -10.60 11.91 3.38
CA SER A 171 -9.40 11.15 3.72
C SER A 171 -8.15 11.81 3.13
N SER A 172 -7.13 12.00 3.95
CA SER A 172 -5.85 12.52 3.50
C SER A 172 -5.09 11.50 2.64
N ILE A 173 -5.01 10.22 3.08
CA ILE A 173 -4.22 9.20 2.37
C ILE A 173 -4.88 8.77 1.07
N ASP A 174 -6.20 8.56 1.07
CA ASP A 174 -6.89 8.13 -0.15
C ASP A 174 -6.89 9.24 -1.20
N THR A 175 -6.95 10.52 -0.77
CA THR A 175 -6.73 11.67 -1.67
C THR A 175 -5.30 11.70 -2.20
N ALA A 176 -4.28 11.41 -1.38
CA ALA A 176 -2.89 11.36 -1.84
C ALA A 176 -2.68 10.27 -2.89
N ILE A 177 -3.27 9.08 -2.71
CA ILE A 177 -3.26 7.99 -3.71
C ILE A 177 -3.92 8.47 -5.02
N PHE A 178 -5.05 9.15 -4.94
CA PHE A 178 -5.70 9.74 -6.11
C PHE A 178 -4.80 10.78 -6.82
N LEU A 179 -4.15 11.66 -6.06
CA LEU A 179 -3.22 12.65 -6.60
C LEU A 179 -1.99 11.99 -7.23
N CYS A 180 -1.45 10.92 -6.64
CA CYS A 180 -0.39 10.13 -7.26
C CYS A 180 -0.83 9.58 -8.63
N GLY A 181 -2.04 9.03 -8.73
CA GLY A 181 -2.60 8.58 -10.02
C GLY A 181 -2.76 9.70 -11.04
N ALA A 182 -3.25 10.87 -10.61
CA ALA A 182 -3.37 12.05 -11.47
C ALA A 182 -2.00 12.56 -11.98
N LEU A 183 -1.00 12.61 -11.08
CA LEU A 183 0.36 13.01 -11.42
C LEU A 183 1.07 11.99 -12.31
N ALA A 184 0.77 10.70 -12.17
CA ALA A 184 1.25 9.67 -13.11
C ALA A 184 0.70 9.92 -14.53
N CYS A 185 -0.59 10.23 -14.66
CA CYS A 185 -1.19 10.60 -15.94
C CYS A 185 -0.56 11.88 -16.52
N ARG A 186 -0.32 12.91 -15.69
CA ARG A 186 0.33 14.15 -16.11
C ARG A 186 1.72 13.92 -16.70
N ALA A 187 2.47 13.03 -16.08
CA ALA A 187 3.84 12.75 -16.51
C ALA A 187 3.92 11.80 -17.73
N TYR A 188 2.90 10.99 -17.95
CA TYR A 188 2.89 10.00 -19.02
C TYR A 188 2.25 10.51 -20.31
N PHE A 189 1.08 11.17 -20.26
CA PHE A 189 0.36 11.61 -21.44
C PHE A 189 0.84 12.97 -21.93
N ASP A 190 1.20 13.04 -23.21
CA ASP A 190 1.44 14.32 -23.89
C ASP A 190 0.09 14.93 -24.34
N ASP A 191 -0.71 15.37 -23.37
CA ASP A 191 -2.02 15.97 -23.58
C ASP A 191 -2.22 17.15 -22.63
N ALA A 192 -2.37 18.36 -23.20
CA ALA A 192 -2.42 19.61 -22.44
C ALA A 192 -3.57 19.66 -21.42
N GLU A 193 -4.72 19.02 -21.71
CA GLU A 193 -5.85 19.02 -20.78
C GLU A 193 -5.61 18.08 -19.60
N ILE A 194 -5.02 16.90 -19.84
CA ILE A 194 -4.64 15.96 -18.75
C ILE A 194 -3.60 16.66 -17.85
N GLN A 195 -2.61 17.30 -18.44
CA GLN A 195 -1.55 18.00 -17.72
C GLN A 195 -2.09 19.16 -16.87
N ASP A 196 -2.99 19.98 -17.41
CA ASP A 196 -3.63 21.09 -16.69
C ASP A 196 -4.50 20.58 -15.53
N LEU A 197 -5.42 19.67 -15.82
CA LEU A 197 -6.36 19.18 -14.82
C LEU A 197 -5.66 18.46 -13.66
N ALA A 198 -4.70 17.59 -13.94
CA ALA A 198 -3.93 16.89 -12.91
C ALA A 198 -3.09 17.88 -12.07
N GLY A 199 -2.45 18.86 -12.72
CA GLY A 199 -1.71 19.92 -12.03
C GLY A 199 -2.60 20.73 -11.10
N ARG A 200 -3.76 21.16 -11.55
CA ARG A 200 -4.72 21.95 -10.78
C ARG A 200 -5.36 21.17 -9.63
N LEU A 201 -5.63 19.87 -9.82
CA LEU A 201 -6.09 18.99 -8.75
C LEU A 201 -5.07 18.90 -7.62
N TYR A 202 -3.81 18.74 -7.94
CA TYR A 202 -2.72 18.71 -6.97
C TYR A 202 -2.54 20.07 -6.28
N GLN A 203 -2.51 21.18 -7.04
CA GLN A 203 -2.37 22.53 -6.51
C GLN A 203 -3.52 22.93 -5.58
N ARG A 204 -4.71 22.35 -5.75
CA ARG A 204 -5.88 22.65 -4.93
C ARG A 204 -5.78 22.09 -3.51
N ALA A 205 -4.93 21.07 -3.28
CA ALA A 205 -4.81 20.44 -1.98
C ALA A 205 -4.12 21.35 -0.95
N ASP A 206 -4.87 21.84 0.01
CA ASP A 206 -4.37 22.68 1.11
C ASP A 206 -3.84 21.80 2.25
N TRP A 207 -2.58 21.46 2.19
CA TRP A 207 -1.91 20.64 3.19
C TRP A 207 -1.86 21.29 4.58
N ASN A 208 -1.83 22.65 4.65
CA ASN A 208 -1.83 23.37 5.91
C ASN A 208 -3.13 23.15 6.68
N TRP A 209 -4.26 23.00 5.96
CA TRP A 209 -5.55 22.69 6.58
C TRP A 209 -5.53 21.35 7.36
N LEU A 210 -4.80 20.34 6.89
CA LEU A 210 -4.66 19.06 7.59
C LEU A 210 -3.69 19.10 8.79
N VAL A 211 -2.71 20.01 8.74
CA VAL A 211 -1.72 20.14 9.83
C VAL A 211 -2.26 20.96 10.99
N ARG A 212 -2.93 22.10 10.71
CA ARG A 212 -3.54 22.96 11.70
C ARG A 212 -2.56 23.52 12.73
N GLY A 213 -1.33 23.80 12.32
CA GLY A 213 -0.27 24.25 13.22
C GLY A 213 0.31 23.16 14.14
N GLU A 214 -0.11 21.89 13.97
CA GLU A 214 0.50 20.73 14.63
C GLU A 214 1.69 20.19 13.81
N LYS A 215 2.38 19.18 14.33
CA LYS A 215 3.61 18.65 13.70
C LYS A 215 3.35 17.58 12.65
N THR A 216 2.17 16.94 12.63
CA THR A 216 1.84 15.81 11.74
C THR A 216 0.55 16.08 11.00
N ILE A 217 0.26 15.29 9.97
CA ILE A 217 -0.93 15.41 9.12
C ILE A 217 -2.10 14.65 9.76
N ALA A 218 -3.29 15.22 9.80
CA ALA A 218 -4.50 14.55 10.25
C ALA A 218 -4.90 13.44 9.26
N MET A 219 -5.40 12.31 9.76
CA MET A 219 -5.86 11.22 8.89
C MET A 219 -7.12 11.58 8.10
N GLY A 220 -7.94 12.48 8.61
CA GLY A 220 -9.13 12.91 7.90
C GLY A 220 -10.01 13.88 8.68
N TRP A 221 -11.14 14.23 8.06
CA TRP A 221 -12.13 15.17 8.60
C TRP A 221 -13.55 14.72 8.25
N THR A 222 -14.50 15.00 9.15
CA THR A 222 -15.94 14.79 8.89
C THR A 222 -16.73 16.03 9.27
N PRO A 223 -17.84 16.35 8.59
CA PRO A 223 -18.67 17.50 8.94
C PRO A 223 -19.31 17.38 10.33
N GLU A 224 -19.54 16.15 10.79
CA GLU A 224 -20.19 15.88 12.08
C GLU A 224 -19.25 16.05 13.29
N ASN A 225 -17.96 15.71 13.11
CA ASN A 225 -17.02 15.61 14.23
C ASN A 225 -15.75 16.45 14.04
N GLY A 226 -15.61 17.14 12.89
CA GLY A 226 -14.36 17.82 12.55
C GLY A 226 -13.22 16.85 12.23
N PHE A 227 -12.01 17.22 12.59
CA PHE A 227 -10.83 16.37 12.35
C PHE A 227 -10.87 15.09 13.19
N LEU A 228 -10.42 13.99 12.56
CA LEU A 228 -10.19 12.76 13.30
C LEU A 228 -9.09 12.97 14.34
N ARG A 229 -9.19 12.27 15.47
CA ARG A 229 -8.17 12.34 16.52
C ARG A 229 -6.85 11.67 16.11
N THR A 230 -6.92 10.71 15.18
CA THR A 230 -5.78 9.98 14.66
C THR A 230 -5.02 10.85 13.66
N ARG A 231 -3.69 10.75 13.71
CA ARG A 231 -2.77 11.49 12.85
C ARG A 231 -1.76 10.54 12.23
N TRP A 232 -1.13 10.97 11.17
CA TRP A 232 -0.02 10.27 10.55
C TRP A 232 1.28 10.61 11.32
N ASP A 233 1.40 10.02 12.50
CA ASP A 233 2.48 10.31 13.46
C ASP A 233 3.47 9.16 13.64
N SER A 234 3.29 8.05 12.94
CA SER A 234 4.17 6.88 12.96
C SER A 234 4.24 6.24 11.57
N TYR A 235 5.34 5.55 11.28
CA TYR A 235 5.57 4.81 10.03
C TYR A 235 4.34 3.98 9.65
N SER A 236 3.96 4.12 8.39
CA SER A 236 2.88 3.39 7.74
C SER A 236 2.97 3.65 6.22
N GLU A 237 1.87 3.53 5.48
CA GLU A 237 1.78 3.94 4.07
C GLU A 237 1.92 5.46 3.85
N LEU A 238 2.09 6.21 4.89
CA LEU A 238 2.02 7.68 4.96
C LEU A 238 3.03 8.43 4.09
N MET A 239 4.18 7.83 3.72
CA MET A 239 5.32 8.58 3.15
C MET A 239 4.95 9.46 1.96
N MET A 240 4.01 9.03 1.13
CA MET A 240 3.51 9.84 0.01
C MET A 240 2.85 11.16 0.46
N LEU A 241 2.24 11.22 1.64
CA LEU A 241 1.58 12.44 2.15
C LEU A 241 2.56 13.59 2.37
N PRO A 242 3.58 13.46 3.26
CA PRO A 242 4.54 14.53 3.46
C PRO A 242 5.37 14.82 2.20
N LEU A 243 5.66 13.82 1.35
CA LEU A 243 6.40 14.07 0.10
C LEU A 243 5.60 14.93 -0.88
N LEU A 244 4.30 14.65 -1.06
CA LEU A 244 3.43 15.51 -1.86
C LEU A 244 3.26 16.89 -1.22
N ALA A 245 3.14 16.95 0.10
CA ALA A 245 2.99 18.22 0.80
C ALA A 245 4.23 19.12 0.70
N LEU A 246 5.43 18.54 0.82
CA LEU A 246 6.71 19.24 0.64
C LEU A 246 6.89 19.76 -0.79
N GLY A 247 6.43 18.99 -1.78
CA GLY A 247 6.51 19.38 -3.18
C GLY A 247 5.42 20.34 -3.64
N SER A 248 4.42 20.66 -2.81
CA SER A 248 3.28 21.47 -3.22
C SER A 248 3.70 22.89 -3.64
N PRO A 249 3.32 23.35 -4.85
CA PRO A 249 3.68 24.69 -5.30
C PRO A 249 2.79 25.79 -4.69
N THR A 250 1.66 25.45 -4.09
CA THR A 250 0.66 26.40 -3.58
C THR A 250 0.54 26.40 -2.06
N HIS A 251 0.63 25.23 -1.43
CA HIS A 251 0.44 25.04 0.00
C HIS A 251 1.54 24.12 0.58
N PRO A 252 2.83 24.44 0.37
CA PRO A 252 3.91 23.59 0.85
C PRO A 252 3.93 23.52 2.38
N LEU A 253 4.27 22.36 2.90
CA LEU A 253 4.62 22.20 4.31
C LEU A 253 6.13 22.37 4.51
N PRO A 254 6.57 22.79 5.71
CA PRO A 254 7.99 22.94 5.99
C PRO A 254 8.71 21.58 6.07
N PRO A 255 10.03 21.51 5.83
CA PRO A 255 10.79 20.26 5.82
C PRO A 255 10.67 19.41 7.09
N GLU A 256 10.42 20.04 8.23
CA GLU A 256 10.26 19.39 9.53
C GLU A 256 9.07 18.41 9.57
N ILE A 257 8.14 18.51 8.64
CA ILE A 257 7.01 17.58 8.53
C ILE A 257 7.48 16.15 8.24
N TRP A 258 8.59 16.00 7.50
CA TRP A 258 9.19 14.70 7.21
C TRP A 258 9.75 14.03 8.47
N ASP A 259 10.26 14.80 9.39
CA ASP A 259 10.87 14.31 10.63
C ASP A 259 9.88 14.12 11.77
N ALA A 260 8.66 14.64 11.62
CA ALA A 260 7.70 14.72 12.71
C ALA A 260 7.03 13.37 13.07
N TRP A 261 7.09 12.38 12.19
CA TRP A 261 6.51 11.06 12.44
C TRP A 261 7.57 10.05 12.89
N ALA A 262 7.17 9.17 13.82
CA ALA A 262 8.04 8.16 14.40
C ALA A 262 8.35 7.04 13.39
N ARG A 263 9.54 6.43 13.56
CA ARG A 263 10.00 5.26 12.80
C ARG A 263 10.33 4.13 13.76
N PRO A 264 9.29 3.45 14.33
CA PRO A 264 9.50 2.41 15.33
C PRO A 264 10.33 1.27 14.78
N ASN A 265 11.30 0.81 15.57
CA ASN A 265 12.07 -0.38 15.26
C ASN A 265 11.37 -1.61 15.82
N PHE A 266 11.18 -2.60 14.97
CA PHE A 266 10.74 -3.95 15.32
C PHE A 266 11.90 -4.92 15.18
N GLU A 267 11.89 -5.97 15.97
CA GLU A 267 12.88 -7.04 15.92
C GLU A 267 12.18 -8.39 15.93
N PHE A 268 12.56 -9.26 15.00
CA PHE A 268 12.11 -10.63 14.93
C PHE A 268 13.25 -11.52 14.44
N ASP A 269 13.53 -12.61 15.13
CA ASP A 269 14.65 -13.52 14.85
C ASP A 269 15.99 -12.79 14.64
N ASN A 270 16.29 -11.81 15.51
CA ASN A 270 17.46 -10.90 15.44
C ASN A 270 17.51 -10.02 14.18
N ILE A 271 16.43 -9.91 13.43
CA ILE A 271 16.32 -9.04 12.26
C ILE A 271 15.56 -7.77 12.67
N ARG A 272 16.21 -6.62 12.50
CA ARG A 272 15.61 -5.31 12.82
C ARG A 272 15.15 -4.59 11.56
N TYR A 273 13.99 -3.96 11.66
CA TYR A 273 13.42 -3.14 10.60
C TYR A 273 12.50 -2.05 11.15
N ILE A 274 12.26 -1.00 10.38
CA ILE A 274 11.26 0.01 10.70
C ILE A 274 9.88 -0.54 10.28
N GLY A 275 8.93 -0.52 11.20
CA GLY A 275 7.59 -1.04 10.96
C GLY A 275 6.49 -0.24 11.65
N ALA A 276 5.28 -0.79 11.59
CA ALA A 276 4.08 -0.26 12.23
C ALA A 276 3.28 -1.42 12.84
N HIS A 277 2.40 -1.10 13.80
CA HIS A 277 1.37 -2.03 14.27
C HIS A 277 0.24 -2.14 13.22
N ALA A 278 0.60 -2.52 12.01
CA ALA A 278 -0.28 -2.56 10.84
C ALA A 278 0.19 -3.64 9.85
N PRO A 279 -0.70 -4.15 9.00
CA PRO A 279 -0.40 -5.19 8.01
C PRO A 279 0.67 -4.79 6.99
N LEU A 280 1.15 -5.78 6.22
CA LEU A 280 2.28 -5.66 5.30
C LEU A 280 2.12 -4.54 4.24
N PHE A 281 0.90 -4.20 3.84
CA PHE A 281 0.65 -3.17 2.82
C PHE A 281 1.30 -1.80 3.14
N VAL A 282 1.54 -1.49 4.41
CA VAL A 282 2.19 -0.23 4.82
C VAL A 282 3.61 -0.08 4.26
N HIS A 283 4.25 -1.18 3.91
CA HIS A 283 5.56 -1.22 3.26
C HIS A 283 5.48 -1.13 1.72
N GLN A 284 4.29 -1.05 1.13
CA GLN A 284 4.06 -1.18 -0.30
C GLN A 284 3.53 0.10 -0.94
N TYR A 285 2.51 0.73 -0.37
CA TYR A 285 1.70 1.73 -1.06
C TYR A 285 2.46 2.96 -1.51
N SER A 286 3.33 3.55 -0.67
CA SER A 286 4.16 4.68 -1.11
C SER A 286 5.16 4.29 -2.20
N HIS A 287 5.65 3.04 -2.19
CA HIS A 287 6.55 2.51 -3.21
C HIS A 287 5.88 2.27 -4.57
N ALA A 288 4.56 2.26 -4.65
CA ALA A 288 3.88 2.09 -5.93
C ALA A 288 4.19 3.24 -6.92
N TRP A 289 4.43 4.45 -6.40
CA TRP A 289 4.71 5.64 -7.20
C TRP A 289 6.09 6.23 -6.95
N PHE A 290 6.50 6.38 -5.69
CA PHE A 290 7.81 6.93 -5.34
C PHE A 290 8.89 5.86 -5.48
N ASP A 291 9.91 6.15 -6.28
CA ASP A 291 11.09 5.29 -6.43
C ASP A 291 12.08 5.54 -5.28
N PHE A 292 12.05 4.66 -4.29
CA PHE A 292 13.00 4.70 -3.19
C PHE A 292 14.22 3.80 -3.41
N ARG A 293 14.43 3.25 -4.61
CA ARG A 293 15.60 2.43 -4.92
C ARG A 293 16.85 3.30 -4.95
N ASN A 294 17.92 2.81 -4.35
CA ASN A 294 19.24 3.47 -4.34
C ASN A 294 19.24 4.90 -3.77
N VAL A 295 18.22 5.26 -3.00
CA VAL A 295 18.16 6.53 -2.28
C VAL A 295 17.84 6.29 -0.81
N ARG A 296 18.32 7.20 0.02
CA ARG A 296 18.03 7.22 1.45
C ARG A 296 17.88 8.64 1.94
N ASP A 297 17.21 8.78 3.07
CA ASP A 297 17.25 9.99 3.88
C ASP A 297 18.22 9.80 5.09
N ARG A 298 18.20 10.73 6.00
CA ARG A 298 18.99 10.63 7.25
C ARG A 298 18.54 9.50 8.19
N HIS A 299 17.33 8.97 8.00
CA HIS A 299 16.72 7.96 8.87
C HIS A 299 16.90 6.55 8.32
N ALA A 300 16.67 6.33 7.03
CA ALA A 300 16.65 5.00 6.44
C ALA A 300 16.82 4.98 4.91
N ASP A 301 17.20 3.81 4.41
CA ASP A 301 16.91 3.32 3.08
C ASP A 301 15.56 2.56 3.16
N TYR A 302 14.48 3.20 2.70
CA TYR A 302 13.13 2.65 2.84
C TYR A 302 12.86 1.48 1.89
N PHE A 303 13.55 1.41 0.75
CA PHE A 303 13.43 0.27 -0.15
C PHE A 303 14.04 -0.98 0.49
N THR A 304 15.24 -0.87 1.00
CA THR A 304 15.91 -1.95 1.76
C THR A 304 15.10 -2.33 3.01
N ASN A 305 14.51 -1.35 3.72
CA ASN A 305 13.65 -1.62 4.85
C ASN A 305 12.42 -2.46 4.46
N SER A 306 11.78 -2.17 3.32
CA SER A 306 10.61 -2.92 2.84
C SER A 306 10.97 -4.33 2.38
N ILE A 307 12.17 -4.54 1.82
CA ILE A 307 12.73 -5.88 1.57
C ILE A 307 12.84 -6.67 2.88
N ILE A 308 13.45 -6.07 3.91
CA ILE A 308 13.63 -6.71 5.21
C ILE A 308 12.26 -7.04 5.85
N ALA A 309 11.33 -6.10 5.86
CA ALA A 309 10.00 -6.30 6.42
C ALA A 309 9.25 -7.44 5.71
N THR A 310 9.31 -7.52 4.39
CA THR A 310 8.71 -8.60 3.59
C THR A 310 9.34 -9.95 3.92
N LYS A 311 10.67 -9.99 4.07
CA LYS A 311 11.39 -11.22 4.44
C LYS A 311 11.02 -11.70 5.84
N VAL A 312 10.97 -10.78 6.80
CA VAL A 312 10.53 -11.07 8.17
C VAL A 312 9.09 -11.59 8.18
N HIS A 313 8.21 -10.98 7.39
CA HIS A 313 6.83 -11.45 7.24
C HIS A 313 6.75 -12.88 6.71
N LYS A 314 7.55 -13.22 5.67
CA LYS A 314 7.65 -14.60 5.17
C LYS A 314 8.12 -15.56 6.25
N ILE A 315 9.22 -15.25 6.95
CA ILE A 315 9.77 -16.11 8.01
C ILE A 315 8.71 -16.37 9.08
N TRP A 316 7.99 -15.33 9.49
CA TRP A 316 6.92 -15.46 10.47
C TRP A 316 5.78 -16.36 9.97
N CYS A 317 5.33 -16.21 8.73
CA CYS A 317 4.31 -17.10 8.15
C CYS A 317 4.78 -18.57 8.19
N LEU A 318 6.06 -18.85 7.89
CA LEU A 318 6.61 -20.20 7.93
C LEU A 318 6.68 -20.76 9.37
N GLU A 319 6.97 -19.95 10.38
CA GLU A 319 6.91 -20.38 11.78
C GLU A 319 5.48 -20.75 12.22
N LEU A 320 4.48 -20.08 11.64
CA LEU A 320 3.07 -20.38 11.89
C LEU A 320 2.59 -21.67 11.21
N ALA A 321 3.41 -22.36 10.40
CA ALA A 321 3.03 -23.60 9.71
C ALA A 321 2.62 -24.73 10.68
N SER A 322 3.08 -24.70 11.93
CA SER A 322 2.62 -25.63 12.97
C SER A 322 1.13 -25.46 13.34
N GLN A 323 0.57 -24.26 13.14
CA GLN A 323 -0.83 -23.93 13.38
C GLN A 323 -1.63 -23.90 12.07
N PHE A 324 -1.00 -23.44 10.99
CA PHE A 324 -1.57 -23.28 9.66
C PHE A 324 -0.71 -24.03 8.63
N PRO A 325 -0.92 -25.35 8.46
CA PRO A 325 0.00 -26.20 7.69
C PRO A 325 0.07 -25.88 6.20
N ASP A 326 -0.83 -25.05 5.68
CA ASP A 326 -0.76 -24.57 4.31
C ASP A 326 0.30 -23.48 4.09
N TYR A 327 0.81 -22.83 5.15
CA TYR A 327 1.92 -21.91 5.01
C TYR A 327 3.22 -22.67 4.70
N THR A 328 3.77 -22.41 3.53
CA THR A 328 4.98 -23.03 2.98
C THR A 328 5.84 -21.99 2.29
N ASP A 329 7.04 -22.35 1.84
CA ASP A 329 7.88 -21.48 1.02
C ASP A 329 7.18 -20.95 -0.25
N ASP A 330 6.20 -21.70 -0.76
CA ASP A 330 5.45 -21.40 -1.97
C ASP A 330 4.03 -20.87 -1.70
N LEU A 331 3.64 -20.73 -0.44
CA LEU A 331 2.33 -20.18 -0.05
C LEU A 331 2.42 -19.45 1.28
N TRP A 332 2.44 -18.13 1.24
CA TRP A 332 2.50 -17.22 2.39
C TRP A 332 2.00 -15.83 1.99
N GLY A 333 1.87 -14.95 2.96
CA GLY A 333 1.54 -13.55 2.73
C GLY A 333 0.15 -13.21 3.26
N ILE A 334 0.15 -12.32 4.26
CA ILE A 334 -1.04 -11.83 4.94
C ILE A 334 -1.00 -10.31 4.96
N THR A 335 -2.14 -9.69 4.66
CA THR A 335 -2.34 -8.24 4.82
C THR A 335 -3.81 -7.98 5.10
N ALA A 336 -4.23 -6.71 5.18
CA ALA A 336 -5.62 -6.37 5.38
C ALA A 336 -6.49 -6.90 4.24
N SER A 337 -7.56 -7.61 4.56
CA SER A 337 -8.47 -8.23 3.57
C SER A 337 -9.83 -8.58 4.15
N ASP A 338 -10.73 -9.07 3.31
CA ASP A 338 -11.98 -9.69 3.74
C ASP A 338 -11.71 -11.03 4.47
N SER A 339 -12.67 -11.41 5.29
CA SER A 339 -12.77 -12.71 5.95
C SER A 339 -14.22 -13.16 5.95
N PRO A 340 -14.54 -14.39 6.40
CA PRO A 340 -15.93 -14.81 6.62
C PRO A 340 -16.73 -13.90 7.55
N HIS A 341 -16.03 -13.10 8.36
CA HIS A 341 -16.64 -12.22 9.38
C HIS A 341 -16.54 -10.72 9.03
N GLY A 342 -16.07 -10.39 7.84
CA GLY A 342 -15.87 -9.02 7.36
C GLY A 342 -14.39 -8.68 7.15
N TYR A 343 -14.09 -7.40 6.91
CA TYR A 343 -12.75 -6.94 6.64
C TYR A 343 -11.90 -6.91 7.92
N VAL A 344 -10.72 -7.50 7.86
CA VAL A 344 -9.78 -7.65 8.98
C VAL A 344 -8.38 -7.21 8.55
N ALA A 345 -7.67 -6.58 9.45
CA ALA A 345 -6.26 -6.29 9.26
C ALA A 345 -5.41 -7.46 9.77
N TRP A 346 -5.24 -8.44 8.93
CA TRP A 346 -4.47 -9.63 9.23
C TRP A 346 -2.97 -9.34 9.35
N GLY A 347 -2.32 -10.07 10.24
CA GLY A 347 -0.88 -9.97 10.41
C GLY A 347 -0.48 -8.70 11.14
N GLY A 348 0.47 -7.99 10.62
CA GLY A 348 1.22 -6.91 11.24
C GLY A 348 2.67 -7.35 11.41
N PRO A 349 3.45 -6.73 12.30
CA PRO A 349 4.72 -7.28 12.72
C PRO A 349 4.52 -8.68 13.32
N PRO A 350 5.51 -9.58 13.23
CA PRO A 350 5.41 -10.91 13.81
C PRO A 350 4.90 -10.91 15.24
N GLN A 351 4.01 -11.86 15.55
CA GLN A 351 3.34 -12.01 16.85
C GLN A 351 2.36 -10.87 17.21
N MET A 352 2.04 -10.00 16.28
CA MET A 352 1.07 -8.91 16.46
C MET A 352 -0.08 -9.04 15.47
N GLY A 353 -1.26 -8.59 15.87
CA GLY A 353 -2.47 -8.64 15.05
C GLY A 353 -3.12 -10.02 14.97
N PRO A 354 -4.35 -10.07 14.47
CA PRO A 354 -5.08 -11.32 14.27
C PRO A 354 -4.51 -12.12 13.10
N ILE A 355 -4.61 -13.44 13.17
CA ILE A 355 -4.28 -14.39 12.10
C ILE A 355 -5.21 -15.59 12.18
N ASP A 356 -5.55 -16.19 11.05
CA ASP A 356 -6.45 -17.35 10.98
C ASP A 356 -6.03 -18.40 9.93
N GLY A 357 -4.85 -18.23 9.30
CA GLY A 357 -4.36 -19.07 8.22
C GLY A 357 -4.79 -18.59 6.83
N SER A 358 -5.38 -17.40 6.73
CA SER A 358 -5.71 -16.80 5.43
C SER A 358 -4.45 -16.45 4.62
N VAL A 359 -4.59 -16.53 3.30
CA VAL A 359 -3.61 -16.07 2.31
C VAL A 359 -4.23 -14.93 1.52
N VAL A 360 -3.49 -13.84 1.38
CA VAL A 360 -3.93 -12.61 0.72
C VAL A 360 -3.00 -12.33 -0.47
N PRO A 361 -3.42 -12.59 -1.71
CA PRO A 361 -2.54 -12.51 -2.87
C PRO A 361 -1.88 -11.15 -3.08
N CYS A 362 -2.56 -10.04 -2.76
CA CYS A 362 -1.98 -8.70 -2.88
C CYS A 362 -0.82 -8.45 -1.89
N ALA A 363 -0.71 -9.21 -0.80
CA ALA A 363 0.45 -9.15 0.09
C ALA A 363 1.75 -9.51 -0.63
N THR A 364 1.72 -10.53 -1.47
CA THR A 364 2.86 -10.93 -2.30
C THR A 364 2.91 -10.16 -3.62
N GLY A 365 1.77 -9.89 -4.26
CA GLY A 365 1.69 -9.05 -5.46
C GLY A 365 2.27 -7.65 -5.26
N GLY A 366 1.90 -6.98 -4.16
CA GLY A 366 2.45 -5.67 -3.77
C GLY A 366 3.92 -5.72 -3.32
N SER A 367 4.47 -6.90 -3.06
CA SER A 367 5.87 -7.09 -2.65
C SER A 367 6.79 -7.60 -3.78
N LEU A 368 6.30 -7.72 -5.01
CA LEU A 368 7.08 -8.20 -6.16
C LEU A 368 8.44 -7.52 -6.33
N PRO A 369 8.58 -6.18 -6.24
CA PRO A 369 9.88 -5.53 -6.37
C PRO A 369 10.84 -5.82 -5.21
N PHE A 370 10.33 -6.23 -4.05
CA PHE A 370 11.13 -6.45 -2.84
C PHE A 370 11.71 -7.86 -2.78
N MET A 371 10.94 -8.86 -3.22
CA MET A 371 11.31 -10.27 -3.18
C MET A 371 10.76 -11.01 -4.42
N PRO A 372 11.24 -10.66 -5.64
CA PRO A 372 10.60 -11.10 -6.89
C PRO A 372 10.52 -12.61 -7.05
N GLU A 373 11.54 -13.35 -6.67
CA GLU A 373 11.55 -14.81 -6.81
C GLU A 373 10.54 -15.48 -5.88
N GLU A 374 10.57 -15.12 -4.60
CA GLU A 374 9.71 -15.75 -3.57
C GLU A 374 8.25 -15.38 -3.74
N THR A 375 7.96 -14.11 -4.04
CA THR A 375 6.59 -13.65 -4.26
C THR A 375 6.00 -14.22 -5.54
N MET A 376 6.81 -14.35 -6.58
CA MET A 376 6.40 -14.98 -7.84
C MET A 376 6.01 -16.44 -7.65
N ARG A 377 6.75 -17.22 -6.83
CA ARG A 377 6.38 -18.61 -6.50
C ARG A 377 5.00 -18.69 -5.82
N VAL A 378 4.71 -17.77 -4.90
CA VAL A 378 3.37 -17.73 -4.26
C VAL A 378 2.29 -17.46 -5.30
N LEU A 379 2.46 -16.46 -6.15
CA LEU A 379 1.47 -16.11 -7.17
C LEU A 379 1.23 -17.27 -8.14
N GLN A 380 2.29 -17.95 -8.59
CA GLN A 380 2.18 -19.18 -9.40
C GLN A 380 1.41 -20.27 -8.66
N THR A 381 1.77 -20.56 -7.42
CA THR A 381 1.11 -21.59 -6.60
C THR A 381 -0.38 -21.30 -6.41
N VAL A 382 -0.74 -20.05 -6.13
CA VAL A 382 -2.16 -19.66 -6.01
C VAL A 382 -2.88 -19.87 -7.34
N ARG A 383 -2.28 -19.46 -8.46
CA ARG A 383 -2.86 -19.62 -9.80
C ARG A 383 -3.08 -21.09 -10.17
N GLU A 384 -2.10 -21.96 -9.90
CA GLU A 384 -2.09 -23.36 -10.29
C GLU A 384 -2.89 -24.26 -9.33
N LYS A 385 -2.58 -24.18 -8.03
CA LYS A 385 -3.14 -25.09 -7.03
C LYS A 385 -4.58 -24.76 -6.65
N TYR A 386 -4.93 -23.46 -6.58
CA TYR A 386 -6.26 -23.01 -6.14
C TYR A 386 -7.17 -22.61 -7.32
N GLY A 387 -6.60 -22.42 -8.51
CA GLY A 387 -7.31 -22.32 -9.79
C GLY A 387 -8.49 -21.36 -9.77
N ALA A 388 -9.62 -21.76 -10.35
CA ALA A 388 -10.83 -20.94 -10.48
C ALA A 388 -11.47 -20.48 -9.15
N ARG A 389 -11.05 -21.00 -8.01
CA ARG A 389 -11.54 -20.54 -6.71
C ARG A 389 -10.84 -19.26 -6.25
N ALA A 390 -9.52 -19.18 -6.46
CA ALA A 390 -8.69 -18.05 -6.07
C ALA A 390 -8.37 -17.09 -7.22
N TRP A 391 -8.63 -17.50 -8.48
CA TRP A 391 -8.39 -16.71 -9.67
C TRP A 391 -9.65 -16.65 -10.53
N GLN A 392 -10.21 -15.46 -10.75
CA GLN A 392 -11.45 -15.25 -11.46
C GLN A 392 -11.32 -14.11 -12.48
N ARG A 393 -12.43 -13.42 -12.81
CA ARG A 393 -12.50 -12.43 -13.89
C ARG A 393 -11.44 -11.33 -13.79
N TYR A 394 -11.14 -10.84 -12.59
CA TYR A 394 -10.24 -9.72 -12.36
C TYR A 394 -8.90 -10.18 -11.75
N GLY A 395 -8.52 -11.43 -11.95
CA GLY A 395 -7.34 -12.03 -11.37
C GLY A 395 -7.62 -12.67 -10.01
N TYR A 396 -6.74 -12.45 -9.05
CA TYR A 396 -6.89 -13.02 -7.72
C TYR A 396 -8.09 -12.44 -6.98
N VAL A 397 -8.82 -13.32 -6.26
CA VAL A 397 -9.78 -12.88 -5.24
C VAL A 397 -9.04 -12.18 -4.12
N ASP A 398 -9.74 -11.35 -3.34
CA ASP A 398 -9.16 -10.57 -2.26
C ASP A 398 -8.37 -11.43 -1.27
N ALA A 399 -8.99 -12.48 -0.73
CA ALA A 399 -8.33 -13.41 0.19
C ALA A 399 -8.95 -14.81 0.10
N PHE A 400 -8.23 -15.81 0.60
CA PHE A 400 -8.76 -17.15 0.81
C PHE A 400 -8.10 -17.83 2.02
N ASN A 401 -8.78 -18.82 2.59
CA ASN A 401 -8.26 -19.57 3.71
C ASN A 401 -8.30 -21.08 3.35
N PRO A 402 -7.13 -21.70 3.07
CA PRO A 402 -7.06 -23.10 2.67
C PRO A 402 -7.56 -24.04 3.77
N LEU A 403 -7.29 -23.72 5.04
CA LEU A 403 -7.66 -24.55 6.19
C LEU A 403 -9.17 -24.69 6.33
N THR A 404 -9.93 -23.60 6.09
CA THR A 404 -11.39 -23.59 6.18
C THR A 404 -12.08 -23.74 4.84
N ASN A 405 -11.33 -23.81 3.75
CA ASN A 405 -11.80 -23.83 2.37
C ASN A 405 -12.71 -22.62 2.02
N TRP A 406 -12.45 -21.46 2.64
CA TRP A 406 -13.14 -20.22 2.37
C TRP A 406 -12.39 -19.41 1.29
N TYR A 407 -13.15 -18.75 0.43
CA TYR A 407 -12.63 -17.84 -0.61
C TYR A 407 -13.48 -16.57 -0.64
N SER A 408 -12.83 -15.41 -0.67
CA SER A 408 -13.54 -14.14 -0.88
C SER A 408 -14.30 -14.18 -2.19
N GLN A 409 -15.50 -13.63 -2.17
CA GLN A 409 -16.29 -13.43 -3.36
C GLN A 409 -15.98 -12.10 -4.06
N ASP A 410 -15.19 -11.25 -3.42
CA ASP A 410 -14.86 -9.90 -3.88
C ASP A 410 -13.43 -9.81 -4.39
N VAL A 411 -13.23 -8.84 -5.28
CA VAL A 411 -11.95 -8.20 -5.60
C VAL A 411 -12.05 -6.76 -5.13
N LEU A 412 -11.02 -6.28 -4.42
CA LEU A 412 -10.92 -4.91 -3.97
C LEU A 412 -10.07 -4.09 -4.96
N GLY A 413 -10.52 -2.87 -5.27
CA GLY A 413 -9.82 -2.02 -6.23
C GLY A 413 -8.41 -1.64 -5.78
N ILE A 414 -8.19 -1.42 -4.47
CA ILE A 414 -6.86 -1.11 -3.94
C ILE A 414 -5.91 -2.32 -4.03
N ASP A 415 -6.40 -3.55 -3.88
CA ASP A 415 -5.59 -4.77 -3.89
C ASP A 415 -5.21 -5.18 -5.32
N ALA A 416 -6.17 -5.07 -6.27
CA ALA A 416 -5.88 -5.18 -7.69
C ALA A 416 -4.89 -4.09 -8.14
N GLY A 417 -5.02 -2.87 -7.59
CA GLY A 417 -4.18 -1.73 -7.91
C GLY A 417 -2.74 -1.91 -7.44
N ILE A 418 -2.52 -2.23 -6.16
CA ILE A 418 -1.16 -2.42 -5.65
C ILE A 418 -0.46 -3.59 -6.35
N THR A 419 -1.19 -4.68 -6.63
CA THR A 419 -0.66 -5.83 -7.36
C THR A 419 -0.22 -5.42 -8.77
N LEU A 420 -1.07 -4.72 -9.53
CA LEU A 420 -0.79 -4.28 -10.89
C LEU A 420 0.40 -3.33 -10.95
N LEU A 421 0.40 -2.28 -10.14
CA LEU A 421 1.47 -1.27 -10.18
C LEU A 421 2.82 -1.84 -9.76
N MET A 422 2.84 -2.68 -8.73
CA MET A 422 4.09 -3.27 -8.26
C MET A 422 4.60 -4.39 -9.17
N ALA A 423 3.72 -5.12 -9.87
CA ALA A 423 4.10 -6.03 -10.93
C ALA A 423 4.77 -5.29 -12.08
N GLU A 424 4.16 -4.21 -12.59
CA GLU A 424 4.74 -3.39 -13.66
C GLU A 424 6.06 -2.75 -13.23
N ASN A 425 6.16 -2.26 -11.98
CA ASN A 425 7.41 -1.72 -11.44
C ASN A 425 8.51 -2.78 -11.34
N ALA A 426 8.18 -4.02 -10.95
CA ALA A 426 9.14 -5.11 -10.89
C ALA A 426 9.62 -5.55 -12.29
N ARG A 427 8.74 -5.50 -13.28
CA ARG A 427 9.04 -5.88 -14.68
C ARG A 427 9.84 -4.82 -15.42
N SER A 428 9.44 -3.57 -15.33
CA SER A 428 9.94 -2.51 -16.21
C SER A 428 10.36 -1.22 -15.49
N GLY A 429 9.88 -0.98 -14.26
CA GLY A 429 10.05 0.31 -13.58
C GLY A 429 9.14 1.41 -14.12
N PHE A 430 8.18 1.10 -14.97
CA PHE A 430 7.40 2.07 -15.74
C PHE A 430 6.75 3.16 -14.89
N VAL A 431 6.09 2.80 -13.78
CA VAL A 431 5.41 3.79 -12.95
C VAL A 431 6.42 4.73 -12.29
N TRP A 432 7.52 4.19 -11.78
CA TRP A 432 8.61 4.97 -11.20
C TRP A 432 9.22 5.92 -12.21
N ASP A 433 9.59 5.41 -13.40
CA ASP A 433 10.24 6.18 -14.46
C ASP A 433 9.41 7.38 -14.93
N HIS A 434 8.07 7.26 -14.88
CA HIS A 434 7.19 8.36 -15.26
C HIS A 434 6.82 9.26 -14.07
N PHE A 435 6.41 8.69 -12.94
CA PHE A 435 5.98 9.47 -11.79
C PHE A 435 7.08 10.38 -11.25
N MET A 436 8.32 9.88 -11.19
CA MET A 436 9.49 10.65 -10.72
C MET A 436 9.90 11.80 -11.66
N LYS A 437 9.34 11.92 -12.87
CA LYS A 437 9.54 13.09 -13.75
C LYS A 437 8.80 14.34 -13.28
N ASN A 438 7.82 14.21 -12.38
CA ASN A 438 7.11 15.36 -11.83
C ASN A 438 8.07 16.23 -10.99
N PRO A 439 8.25 17.54 -11.33
CA PRO A 439 9.19 18.40 -10.60
C PRO A 439 8.86 18.49 -9.10
N GLU A 440 7.58 18.52 -8.76
CA GLU A 440 7.11 18.62 -7.38
C GLU A 440 7.45 17.35 -6.57
N VAL A 441 7.43 16.17 -7.21
CA VAL A 441 7.84 14.92 -6.59
C VAL A 441 9.35 14.96 -6.26
N GLN A 442 10.18 15.40 -7.21
CA GLN A 442 11.61 15.57 -7.00
C GLN A 442 11.90 16.62 -5.91
N HIS A 443 11.15 17.72 -5.92
CA HIS A 443 11.24 18.77 -4.90
C HIS A 443 10.90 18.22 -3.51
N GLY A 444 9.80 17.47 -3.40
CA GLY A 444 9.40 16.83 -2.14
C GLY A 444 10.46 15.87 -1.61
N MET A 445 11.01 15.00 -2.47
CA MET A 445 12.10 14.08 -2.11
C MET A 445 13.35 14.84 -1.62
N SER A 446 13.74 15.89 -2.37
CA SER A 446 14.90 16.73 -2.00
C SER A 446 14.70 17.42 -0.64
N HIS A 447 13.51 17.99 -0.37
CA HIS A 447 13.19 18.66 0.89
C HIS A 447 13.09 17.70 2.07
N ALA A 448 12.71 16.43 1.82
CA ALA A 448 12.77 15.35 2.80
C ALA A 448 14.21 14.86 3.06
N GLY A 449 15.20 15.36 2.31
CA GLY A 449 16.61 15.03 2.50
C GLY A 449 17.04 13.74 1.81
N PHE A 450 16.28 13.23 0.84
CA PHE A 450 16.70 12.06 0.07
C PHE A 450 17.90 12.35 -0.81
N HIS A 451 18.85 11.44 -0.80
CA HIS A 451 20.08 11.47 -1.61
C HIS A 451 20.45 10.05 -2.05
N ALA A 452 21.29 9.95 -3.07
CA ALA A 452 21.78 8.66 -3.57
C ALA A 452 22.58 7.91 -2.49
N VAL A 453 22.38 6.60 -2.41
CA VAL A 453 23.21 5.73 -1.56
C VAL A 453 24.59 5.63 -2.18
N GLU A 454 25.64 6.03 -1.44
CA GLU A 454 27.01 5.89 -1.92
C GLU A 454 27.42 4.40 -1.98
N ALA A 455 28.31 4.04 -2.93
CA ALA A 455 28.78 2.65 -3.10
C ALA A 455 29.44 2.08 -1.83
N SER A 456 29.99 2.95 -0.96
CA SER A 456 30.52 2.59 0.35
C SER A 456 29.44 2.35 1.43
N GLU A 457 28.22 2.81 1.20
CA GLU A 457 27.06 2.68 2.08
C GLU A 457 26.11 1.55 1.62
N ALA A 458 26.37 0.95 0.44
CA ALA A 458 25.57 -0.11 -0.15
C ALA A 458 25.61 -1.45 0.62
N HIS A 459 26.26 -1.48 1.78
CA HIS A 459 26.11 -2.54 2.76
C HIS A 459 25.20 -2.03 3.88
N PRO A 460 24.11 -2.75 4.20
CA PRO A 460 23.22 -2.33 5.26
C PRO A 460 23.97 -2.19 6.57
N ARG A 461 24.21 -0.96 6.99
CA ARG A 461 24.62 -0.68 8.36
C ARG A 461 23.43 -0.98 9.26
N PRO A 462 23.64 -1.58 10.45
CA PRO A 462 22.59 -1.70 11.44
C PRO A 462 21.98 -0.30 11.67
N ILE A 463 20.66 -0.22 11.65
CA ILE A 463 19.93 1.02 11.93
C ILE A 463 20.40 1.54 13.29
N PRO A 464 20.84 2.82 13.41
CA PRO A 464 21.36 3.34 14.67
C PRO A 464 20.34 3.19 15.79
N GLU A 465 20.78 2.73 16.97
CA GLU A 465 19.94 2.69 18.16
C GLU A 465 19.49 4.11 18.54
N PHE A 466 18.23 4.45 18.32
CA PHE A 466 17.62 5.58 19.01
C PHE A 466 17.38 5.17 20.46
N LYS A 467 18.20 5.65 21.37
CA LYS A 467 17.94 5.53 22.80
C LYS A 467 16.61 6.23 23.08
N SER A 468 15.60 5.45 23.41
CA SER A 468 14.37 5.95 24.01
C SER A 468 14.76 6.82 25.20
N ALA A 469 14.35 8.08 25.22
CA ALA A 469 14.47 8.91 26.39
C ALA A 469 13.58 8.29 27.47
N ALA A 470 14.21 7.56 28.40
CA ALA A 470 13.54 7.06 29.58
C ALA A 470 12.95 8.26 30.33
N THR A 471 11.65 8.32 30.39
CA THR A 471 10.94 9.25 31.27
C THR A 471 11.28 8.89 32.71
N ASN A 472 12.25 9.59 33.28
CA ASN A 472 12.38 9.69 34.74
C ASN A 472 11.13 10.40 35.27
N ARG A 473 10.21 9.64 35.84
CA ARG A 473 9.26 10.14 36.81
C ARG A 473 9.71 9.66 38.16
N ASN A 474 10.31 10.60 38.91
CA ASN A 474 10.27 10.58 40.37
C ASN A 474 8.92 11.14 40.86
#